data_b44962a3532435ca2a52f75acbe071e8
#
_entry.id   b44962a3532435ca2a52f75acbe071e8
#
_cell.length_a   1.000
_cell.length_b   1.000
_cell.length_c   1.000
_cell.angle_alpha   90.00
_cell.angle_beta   90.00
_cell.angle_gamma   90.00
#
_symmetry.space_group_name_H-M   'P 1'
#
loop_
_entity.id
_entity.type
_entity.pdbx_description
1 polymer ?
#
loop_
_entity_poly.entity_id
_entity_poly.type
_entity_poly.pdbx_seq_one_letter_code
_entity_poly.pdbx_strand_id
1 'polypeptide(L)'
;MRFMIMVKATKGTEAGIFPENAEKLFEAMQVYHDELVKAGVLLDASGLKPSSAGWKVKYTGDKRTVVDGPFSEAKEMIAGYTLIQTKTREEALEWTRRFPKPHFDHECEIEVRQLYELDDFATVEAAKDAIGKFREMETQLKQ
;
A
#
# COMPACT_ATOMS: atom_id res chain seq x y z
N MET A 1 14.26 -7.11 0.86
CA MET A 1 12.99 -7.09 1.62
C MET A 1 12.10 -5.98 1.08
N ARG A 2 10.84 -6.28 0.84
CA ARG A 2 9.87 -5.29 0.34
C ARG A 2 8.84 -5.01 1.42
N PHE A 3 8.45 -3.76 1.51
CA PHE A 3 7.47 -3.30 2.50
C PHE A 3 6.44 -2.41 1.83
N MET A 4 5.20 -2.56 2.25
CA MET A 4 4.12 -1.67 1.83
C MET A 4 3.79 -0.71 2.96
N ILE A 5 3.90 0.57 2.67
CA ILE A 5 3.49 1.65 3.58
C ILE A 5 2.08 2.03 3.18
N MET A 6 1.13 1.85 4.06
CA MET A 6 -0.29 2.11 3.80
C MET A 6 -0.75 3.31 4.60
N VAL A 7 -1.28 4.30 3.91
CA VAL A 7 -1.92 5.44 4.56
C VAL A 7 -3.35 5.03 4.91
N LYS A 8 -3.68 5.05 6.19
CA LYS A 8 -5.02 4.69 6.64
C LYS A 8 -6.04 5.75 6.23
N ALA A 9 -7.19 5.32 5.78
CA ALA A 9 -8.27 6.21 5.40
C ALA A 9 -8.89 6.91 6.62
N THR A 10 -9.45 8.08 6.39
CA THR A 10 -10.20 8.86 7.35
C THR A 10 -11.59 9.15 6.79
N LYS A 11 -12.48 9.71 7.60
CA LYS A 11 -13.78 10.15 7.11
C LYS A 11 -13.63 11.18 5.99
N GLY A 12 -12.63 12.06 6.08
CA GLY A 12 -12.32 13.06 5.05
C GLY A 12 -11.89 12.43 3.73
N THR A 13 -10.95 11.48 3.77
CA THR A 13 -10.50 10.80 2.54
C THR A 13 -11.62 9.98 1.90
N GLU A 14 -12.47 9.35 2.70
CA GLU A 14 -13.63 8.61 2.18
C GLU A 14 -14.72 9.51 1.61
N ALA A 15 -14.82 10.75 2.09
CA ALA A 15 -15.72 11.75 1.51
C ALA A 15 -15.15 12.44 0.26
N GLY A 16 -13.90 12.13 -0.11
CA GLY A 16 -13.21 12.77 -1.22
C GLY A 16 -12.80 14.21 -0.95
N ILE A 17 -12.71 14.59 0.33
CA ILE A 17 -12.36 15.95 0.74
C ILE A 17 -10.86 16.02 1.00
N PHE A 18 -10.19 16.94 0.31
CA PHE A 18 -8.78 17.24 0.58
C PHE A 18 -8.68 18.19 1.79
N PRO A 19 -7.62 18.05 2.62
CA PRO A 19 -7.42 18.97 3.74
C PRO A 19 -7.12 20.39 3.26
N GLU A 20 -7.36 21.38 4.12
CA GLU A 20 -7.09 22.79 3.80
C GLU A 20 -5.64 23.05 3.35
N ASN A 21 -4.70 22.28 3.91
CA ASN A 21 -3.28 22.36 3.58
C ASN A 21 -2.84 21.30 2.56
N ALA A 22 -3.72 20.92 1.65
CA ALA A 22 -3.44 19.86 0.66
C ALA A 22 -2.17 20.14 -0.15
N GLU A 23 -1.94 21.40 -0.51
CA GLU A 23 -0.75 21.80 -1.26
C GLU A 23 0.55 21.45 -0.52
N LYS A 24 0.61 21.75 0.79
CA LYS A 24 1.76 21.41 1.64
C LYS A 24 1.94 19.90 1.77
N LEU A 25 0.83 19.17 1.87
CA LEU A 25 0.87 17.73 1.93
C LEU A 25 1.44 17.13 0.64
N PHE A 26 0.97 17.57 -0.51
CA PHE A 26 1.47 17.11 -1.81
C PHE A 26 2.95 17.44 -1.99
N GLU A 27 3.39 18.63 -1.59
CA GLU A 27 4.80 19.00 -1.64
C GLU A 27 5.65 18.07 -0.75
N ALA A 28 5.21 17.83 0.49
CA ALA A 28 5.92 16.95 1.41
C ALA A 28 5.99 15.51 0.87
N MET A 29 4.91 15.02 0.30
CA MET A 29 4.87 13.69 -0.33
C MET A 29 5.79 13.61 -1.54
N GLN A 30 5.82 14.66 -2.35
CA GLN A 30 6.70 14.74 -3.52
C GLN A 30 8.17 14.70 -3.10
N VAL A 31 8.56 15.51 -2.12
CA VAL A 31 9.94 15.54 -1.60
C VAL A 31 10.34 14.19 -1.04
N TYR A 32 9.48 13.59 -0.23
CA TYR A 32 9.73 12.28 0.37
C TYR A 32 9.92 11.19 -0.70
N HIS A 33 9.01 11.11 -1.66
CA HIS A 33 9.11 10.10 -2.72
C HIS A 33 10.30 10.33 -3.64
N ASP A 34 10.67 11.59 -3.88
CA ASP A 34 11.89 11.91 -4.63
C ASP A 34 13.15 11.41 -3.90
N GLU A 35 13.19 11.54 -2.58
CA GLU A 35 14.29 10.98 -1.79
C GLU A 35 14.34 9.45 -1.87
N LEU A 36 13.19 8.78 -1.86
CA LEU A 36 13.11 7.33 -2.06
C LEU A 36 13.62 6.90 -3.44
N VAL A 37 13.27 7.66 -4.47
CA VAL A 37 13.76 7.42 -5.83
C VAL A 37 15.27 7.57 -5.89
N LYS A 38 15.81 8.65 -5.35
CA LYS A 38 17.25 8.91 -5.33
C LYS A 38 18.04 7.87 -4.57
N ALA A 39 17.45 7.34 -3.49
CA ALA A 39 18.06 6.26 -2.73
C ALA A 39 17.92 4.87 -3.40
N GLY A 40 17.13 4.77 -4.48
CA GLY A 40 16.91 3.53 -5.19
C GLY A 40 15.99 2.54 -4.45
N VAL A 41 15.18 3.02 -3.51
CA VAL A 41 14.32 2.15 -2.68
C VAL A 41 12.85 2.15 -3.09
N LEU A 42 12.41 3.11 -3.89
CA LEU A 42 11.00 3.19 -4.30
C LEU A 42 10.69 2.17 -5.40
N LEU A 43 9.66 1.36 -5.19
CA LEU A 43 9.16 0.42 -6.20
C LEU A 43 7.88 0.93 -6.87
N ASP A 44 6.94 1.45 -6.09
CA ASP A 44 5.66 1.95 -6.58
C ASP A 44 4.99 2.82 -5.52
N ALA A 45 4.10 3.70 -5.93
CA ALA A 45 3.30 4.51 -5.03
C ALA A 45 2.05 5.00 -5.75
N SER A 46 0.93 5.01 -5.03
CA SER A 46 -0.32 5.55 -5.59
C SER A 46 -1.30 5.95 -4.48
N GLY A 47 -2.09 6.97 -4.76
CA GLY A 47 -3.28 7.25 -3.98
C GLY A 47 -4.43 6.36 -4.43
N LEU A 48 -5.37 6.13 -3.53
CA LEU A 48 -6.60 5.41 -3.81
C LEU A 48 -7.78 6.37 -3.69
N LYS A 49 -8.68 6.30 -4.65
CA LYS A 49 -9.94 7.03 -4.57
C LYS A 49 -10.77 6.50 -3.39
N PRO A 50 -11.74 7.29 -2.90
CA PRO A 50 -12.67 6.81 -1.88
C PRO A 50 -13.34 5.48 -2.28
N SER A 51 -13.79 4.72 -1.29
CA SER A 51 -14.44 3.43 -1.55
C SER A 51 -15.73 3.55 -2.40
N SER A 52 -16.30 4.74 -2.51
CA SER A 52 -17.40 5.02 -3.44
C SER A 52 -17.05 4.73 -4.91
N ALA A 53 -15.74 4.74 -5.24
CA ALA A 53 -15.25 4.41 -6.58
C ALA A 53 -14.92 2.93 -6.75
N GLY A 54 -15.17 2.10 -5.73
CA GLY A 54 -14.82 0.69 -5.73
C GLY A 54 -15.98 -0.22 -5.36
N TRP A 55 -15.68 -1.49 -5.25
CA TRP A 55 -16.64 -2.52 -4.85
C TRP A 55 -15.92 -3.64 -4.13
N LYS A 56 -16.70 -4.48 -3.45
CA LYS A 56 -16.24 -5.74 -2.85
C LYS A 56 -16.91 -6.91 -3.55
N VAL A 57 -16.20 -8.01 -3.65
CA VAL A 57 -16.78 -9.30 -4.05
C VAL A 57 -16.78 -10.20 -2.83
N LYS A 58 -17.97 -10.59 -2.38
CA LYS A 58 -18.12 -11.48 -1.22
C LYS A 58 -18.36 -12.91 -1.69
N TYR A 59 -17.67 -13.84 -1.06
CA TYR A 59 -17.74 -15.26 -1.36
C TYR A 59 -18.46 -15.98 -0.23
N THR A 60 -19.58 -16.65 -0.55
CA THR A 60 -20.33 -17.49 0.40
C THR A 60 -20.64 -18.82 -0.30
N GLY A 61 -19.93 -19.86 0.09
CA GLY A 61 -19.96 -21.11 -0.66
C GLY A 61 -19.50 -20.87 -2.11
N ASP A 62 -20.32 -21.30 -3.08
CA ASP A 62 -20.05 -21.05 -4.50
C ASP A 62 -20.59 -19.71 -5.01
N LYS A 63 -21.28 -18.97 -4.15
CA LYS A 63 -21.85 -17.67 -4.51
C LYS A 63 -20.82 -16.56 -4.44
N ARG A 64 -20.89 -15.64 -5.39
CA ARG A 64 -20.11 -14.41 -5.44
C ARG A 64 -21.09 -13.24 -5.54
N THR A 65 -21.02 -12.34 -4.58
CA THR A 65 -21.90 -11.16 -4.53
C THR A 65 -21.05 -9.90 -4.64
N VAL A 66 -21.37 -9.05 -5.61
CA VAL A 66 -20.73 -7.75 -5.77
C VAL A 66 -21.46 -6.73 -4.92
N VAL A 67 -20.73 -6.02 -4.06
CA VAL A 67 -21.26 -4.98 -3.19
C VAL A 67 -20.53 -3.68 -3.50
N ASP A 68 -21.25 -2.71 -4.08
CA ASP A 68 -20.67 -1.41 -4.39
C ASP A 68 -20.36 -0.60 -3.13
N GLY A 69 -19.29 0.20 -3.18
CA GLY A 69 -19.04 1.19 -2.13
C GLY A 69 -20.05 2.33 -2.17
N PRO A 70 -19.99 3.28 -1.23
CA PRO A 70 -18.97 3.37 -0.17
C PRO A 70 -19.16 2.36 0.96
N PHE A 71 -18.04 2.05 1.67
CA PHE A 71 -18.06 1.17 2.83
C PHE A 71 -17.98 1.99 4.12
N SER A 72 -18.59 1.51 5.19
CA SER A 72 -18.76 2.30 6.42
C SER A 72 -17.53 2.37 7.32
N GLU A 73 -16.62 1.41 7.22
CA GLU A 73 -15.50 1.27 8.17
C GLU A 73 -14.23 1.93 7.62
N ALA A 74 -14.15 3.27 7.70
CA ALA A 74 -13.01 4.03 7.20
C ALA A 74 -11.68 3.55 7.79
N LYS A 75 -11.65 3.18 9.07
CA LYS A 75 -10.43 2.71 9.75
C LYS A 75 -9.88 1.40 9.20
N GLU A 76 -10.70 0.62 8.51
CA GLU A 76 -10.29 -0.64 7.87
C GLU A 76 -9.77 -0.46 6.46
N MET A 77 -9.85 0.75 5.93
CA MET A 77 -9.48 1.06 4.54
C MET A 77 -8.18 1.86 4.46
N ILE A 78 -7.60 1.87 3.28
CA ILE A 78 -6.41 2.67 3.00
C ILE A 78 -6.73 3.74 1.97
N ALA A 79 -6.05 4.89 2.09
CA ALA A 79 -6.18 6.01 1.17
C ALA A 79 -5.05 6.06 0.14
N GLY A 80 -4.02 5.26 0.32
CA GLY A 80 -2.89 5.18 -0.59
C GLY A 80 -1.81 4.27 -0.06
N TYR A 81 -0.81 4.00 -0.89
CA TYR A 81 0.30 3.16 -0.52
C TYR A 81 1.60 3.61 -1.17
N THR A 82 2.70 3.24 -0.53
CA THR A 82 4.06 3.37 -1.06
C THR A 82 4.76 2.02 -0.87
N LEU A 83 5.30 1.47 -1.93
CA LEU A 83 6.01 0.19 -1.90
C LEU A 83 7.51 0.46 -1.99
N ILE A 84 8.26 -0.03 -1.01
CA ILE A 84 9.71 0.16 -0.92
C ILE A 84 10.45 -1.17 -0.85
N GLN A 85 11.70 -1.14 -1.28
CA GLN A 85 12.62 -2.26 -1.14
C GLN A 85 13.88 -1.80 -0.40
N THR A 86 14.21 -2.48 0.68
CA THR A 86 15.40 -2.20 1.49
C THR A 86 16.18 -3.48 1.75
N LYS A 87 17.43 -3.32 2.19
CA LYS A 87 18.27 -4.47 2.55
C LYS A 87 17.94 -5.02 3.92
N THR A 88 17.50 -4.15 4.84
CA THR A 88 17.21 -4.53 6.23
C THR A 88 15.87 -3.97 6.66
N ARG A 89 15.30 -4.57 7.71
CA ARG A 89 14.09 -4.07 8.37
C ARG A 89 14.34 -2.70 9.02
N GLU A 90 15.51 -2.52 9.60
CA GLU A 90 15.90 -1.26 10.27
C GLU A 90 15.94 -0.09 9.29
N GLU A 91 16.42 -0.32 8.09
CA GLU A 91 16.41 0.67 7.02
C GLU A 91 14.98 1.05 6.62
N ALA A 92 14.12 0.05 6.48
CA ALA A 92 12.70 0.29 6.20
C ALA A 92 12.02 1.08 7.33
N LEU A 93 12.30 0.72 8.59
CA LEU A 93 11.76 1.42 9.74
C LEU A 93 12.17 2.89 9.76
N GLU A 94 13.42 3.19 9.42
CA GLU A 94 13.92 4.56 9.35
C GLU A 94 13.21 5.35 8.25
N TRP A 95 13.03 4.76 7.07
CA TRP A 95 12.27 5.40 5.99
C TRP A 95 10.82 5.68 6.40
N THR A 96 10.18 4.75 7.10
CA THR A 96 8.78 4.94 7.52
C THR A 96 8.62 6.00 8.60
N ARG A 97 9.62 6.19 9.48
CA ARG A 97 9.63 7.29 10.44
C ARG A 97 9.66 8.66 9.77
N ARG A 98 10.24 8.74 8.60
CA ARG A 98 10.36 9.97 7.81
C ARG A 98 9.15 10.22 6.92
N PHE A 99 8.19 9.29 6.87
CA PHE A 99 6.98 9.44 6.07
C PHE A 99 6.22 10.68 6.52
N PRO A 100 5.83 11.60 5.60
CA PRO A 100 5.10 12.80 5.97
C PRO A 100 3.78 12.46 6.66
N LYS A 101 3.43 13.24 7.69
CA LYS A 101 2.16 13.07 8.37
C LYS A 101 1.01 13.24 7.36
N PRO A 102 0.19 12.21 7.12
CA PRO A 102 -0.82 12.26 6.06
C PRO A 102 -1.93 13.30 6.26
N HIS A 103 -2.17 13.69 7.51
CA HIS A 103 -3.17 14.70 7.87
C HIS A 103 -2.60 15.61 8.95
N PHE A 104 -2.51 16.91 8.67
CA PHE A 104 -1.89 17.86 9.60
C PHE A 104 -2.71 18.13 10.86
N ASP A 105 -4.04 18.07 10.74
CA ASP A 105 -4.97 18.52 11.78
C ASP A 105 -5.68 17.38 12.53
N HIS A 106 -5.39 16.14 12.18
CA HIS A 106 -6.08 14.96 12.73
C HIS A 106 -5.11 13.88 13.16
N GLU A 107 -5.54 13.06 14.10
CA GLU A 107 -4.87 11.79 14.32
C GLU A 107 -4.92 10.98 13.05
N CYS A 108 -3.77 10.48 12.66
CA CYS A 108 -3.63 9.62 11.49
C CYS A 108 -2.51 8.63 11.74
N GLU A 109 -2.54 7.57 10.99
CA GLU A 109 -1.49 6.56 11.07
C GLU A 109 -1.17 6.00 9.70
N ILE A 110 0.03 5.49 9.60
CA ILE A 110 0.42 4.61 8.51
C ILE A 110 0.63 3.22 9.09
N GLU A 111 0.31 2.20 8.31
CA GLU A 111 0.61 0.82 8.64
C GLU A 111 1.65 0.33 7.66
N VAL A 112 2.65 -0.39 8.16
CA VAL A 112 3.72 -0.94 7.31
C VAL A 112 3.68 -2.46 7.40
N ARG A 113 3.59 -3.12 6.25
CA ARG A 113 3.57 -4.59 6.16
C ARG A 113 4.68 -5.07 5.24
N GLN A 114 5.41 -6.08 5.70
CA GLN A 114 6.39 -6.74 4.85
C GLN A 114 5.68 -7.64 3.85
N LEU A 115 6.10 -7.58 2.59
CA LEU A 115 5.59 -8.48 1.56
C LEU A 115 6.23 -9.86 1.70
N TYR A 116 5.46 -10.88 1.33
CA TYR A 116 6.04 -12.19 1.07
C TYR A 116 6.97 -12.13 -0.12
N GLU A 117 8.08 -12.85 -0.01
CA GLU A 117 8.90 -13.20 -1.16
C GLU A 117 8.61 -14.66 -1.54
N LEU A 118 8.88 -15.04 -2.77
CA LEU A 118 8.60 -16.42 -3.21
C LEU A 118 9.35 -17.46 -2.37
N ASP A 119 10.56 -17.14 -1.93
CA ASP A 119 11.36 -18.02 -1.09
C ASP A 119 10.72 -18.30 0.28
N ASP A 120 9.85 -17.42 0.77
CA ASP A 120 9.12 -17.62 2.02
C ASP A 120 8.18 -18.85 1.94
N PHE A 121 7.80 -19.24 0.73
CA PHE A 121 6.93 -20.40 0.48
C PHE A 121 7.71 -21.69 0.13
N ALA A 122 9.05 -21.64 0.12
CA ALA A 122 9.88 -22.74 -0.33
C ALA A 122 9.70 -24.03 0.51
N THR A 123 9.26 -23.90 1.76
CA THR A 123 8.99 -25.03 2.66
C THR A 123 7.60 -25.65 2.45
N VAL A 124 6.74 -25.02 1.67
CA VAL A 124 5.39 -25.53 1.39
C VAL A 124 5.46 -26.42 0.15
N GLU A 125 5.43 -27.73 0.34
CA GLU A 125 5.58 -28.71 -0.74
C GLU A 125 4.60 -28.48 -1.89
N ALA A 126 3.32 -28.23 -1.56
CA ALA A 126 2.27 -28.00 -2.54
C ALA A 126 2.45 -26.71 -3.36
N ALA A 127 3.31 -25.81 -2.92
CA ALA A 127 3.54 -24.52 -3.58
C ALA A 127 4.73 -24.53 -4.56
N LYS A 128 5.54 -25.57 -4.59
CA LYS A 128 6.81 -25.60 -5.36
C LYS A 128 6.61 -25.32 -6.85
N ASP A 129 5.63 -25.95 -7.46
CA ASP A 129 5.34 -25.75 -8.89
C ASP A 129 4.81 -24.33 -9.16
N ALA A 130 3.94 -23.85 -8.28
CA ALA A 130 3.39 -22.51 -8.38
C ALA A 130 4.47 -21.44 -8.22
N ILE A 131 5.43 -21.64 -7.31
CA ILE A 131 6.56 -20.73 -7.11
C ILE A 131 7.36 -20.54 -8.40
N GLY A 132 7.67 -21.62 -9.10
CA GLY A 132 8.36 -21.57 -10.40
C GLY A 132 7.62 -20.71 -11.41
N LYS A 133 6.31 -20.90 -11.52
CA LYS A 133 5.45 -20.14 -12.43
C LYS A 133 5.37 -18.65 -12.03
N PHE A 134 5.28 -18.35 -10.75
CA PHE A 134 5.28 -16.96 -10.27
C PHE A 134 6.60 -16.25 -10.56
N ARG A 135 7.73 -16.95 -10.43
CA ARG A 135 9.05 -16.38 -10.79
C ARG A 135 9.12 -16.01 -12.26
N GLU A 136 8.60 -16.86 -13.11
CA GLU A 136 8.52 -16.58 -14.56
C GLU A 136 7.68 -15.32 -14.82
N MET A 137 6.53 -15.20 -14.14
CA MET A 137 5.65 -14.04 -14.25
C MET A 137 6.34 -12.77 -13.77
N GLU A 138 7.05 -12.81 -12.65
CA GLU A 138 7.82 -11.65 -12.15
C GLU A 138 8.89 -11.21 -13.14
N THR A 139 9.57 -12.16 -13.76
CA THR A 139 10.58 -11.87 -14.79
C THR A 139 9.95 -11.18 -15.98
N GLN A 140 8.78 -11.63 -16.43
CA GLN A 140 8.05 -11.01 -17.54
C GLN A 140 7.61 -9.58 -17.21
N LEU A 141 7.17 -9.33 -15.97
CA LEU A 141 6.75 -7.99 -15.55
C LEU A 141 7.89 -6.97 -15.51
N LYS A 142 9.12 -7.43 -15.33
CA LYS A 142 10.30 -6.56 -15.29
C LYS A 142 10.86 -6.22 -16.68
N GLN A 143 10.36 -6.85 -17.72
CA GLN A 143 10.74 -6.57 -19.10
C GLN A 143 9.89 -5.44 -19.68
#